data_7d07e2c94738cdd1561e0838437305ff
#
_entry.id   7d07e2c94738cdd1561e0838437305ff
#
_cell.length_a   1.000
_cell.length_b   1.000
_cell.length_c   1.000
_cell.angle_alpha   90.00
_cell.angle_beta   90.00
_cell.angle_gamma   90.00
#
_symmetry.space_group_name_H-M   'P 1'
#
loop_
_entity.id
_entity.type
_entity.pdbx_description
1 polymer ?
#
loop_
_entity_poly.entity_id
_entity_poly.type
_entity_poly.pdbx_seq_one_letter_code
_entity_poly.pdbx_strand_id
1 'polypeptide(L)'
;MHRMTKNGKRFFVIKSVIYIVALCLGCLLVNSKAEAKLNKLQVKGTKVVDSKGKEVQLKGVSTHGIAWFPEYVNKKQFASWKKFGANTVRLALYSDKSDGFSTSLYKKVEEGVKYATELNMYVIIDWHILRDGNPKTNQKQAASFFTKMAKKYANYTNVIYEICNEPNSGATWEKDIKPYAKKMYSVIRKYDKEGIIIVGTPNWSQDVDIVAKSPLTNVTNVMYSLHFYAATHTDWIREKATKAIKDGLPIFVSEFSICESTGSGRIDTKSADKWMKLIRKYKLPYVGWNVSNKNETSSLLKSSCKKTGTIKKGNLSKTGQWLIKQFKK
;
A
#
# COMPACT_ATOMS: atom_id res chain seq x y z
N MET A 1 -21.69 -29.86 74.27
CA MET A 1 -20.48 -30.42 73.60
C MET A 1 -20.93 -31.06 72.27
N HIS A 2 -20.88 -30.29 71.20
CA HIS A 2 -21.39 -30.75 69.90
C HIS A 2 -20.19 -31.01 68.96
N ARG A 3 -19.99 -32.26 68.60
CA ARG A 3 -18.96 -32.69 67.65
C ARG A 3 -19.36 -32.26 66.24
N MET A 4 -18.71 -31.26 65.68
CA MET A 4 -18.80 -30.96 64.28
C MET A 4 -18.10 -32.05 63.47
N THR A 5 -18.82 -32.69 62.57
CA THR A 5 -18.37 -33.81 61.77
C THR A 5 -17.38 -33.30 60.66
N LYS A 6 -16.32 -34.07 60.45
CA LYS A 6 -15.23 -33.82 59.48
C LYS A 6 -15.72 -33.60 58.03
N ASN A 7 -16.96 -33.91 57.70
CA ASN A 7 -17.52 -33.80 56.35
C ASN A 7 -17.95 -32.38 55.94
N GLY A 8 -18.26 -31.50 56.89
CA GLY A 8 -18.68 -30.12 56.55
C GLY A 8 -17.54 -29.25 56.04
N LYS A 9 -16.32 -29.47 56.50
CA LYS A 9 -15.13 -28.70 56.04
C LYS A 9 -14.67 -29.06 54.64
N ARG A 10 -14.82 -30.31 54.19
CA ARG A 10 -14.50 -30.73 52.83
C ARG A 10 -15.43 -30.15 51.78
N PHE A 11 -16.73 -30.03 52.09
CA PHE A 11 -17.70 -29.45 51.15
C PHE A 11 -17.53 -27.92 50.96
N PHE A 12 -17.07 -27.21 51.99
CA PHE A 12 -16.82 -25.76 51.88
C PHE A 12 -15.57 -25.44 51.06
N VAL A 13 -14.49 -26.25 51.21
CA VAL A 13 -13.25 -26.08 50.44
C VAL A 13 -13.49 -26.40 48.96
N ILE A 14 -14.25 -27.45 48.64
CA ILE A 14 -14.52 -27.85 47.25
C ILE A 14 -15.37 -26.78 46.54
N LYS A 15 -16.39 -26.18 47.18
CA LYS A 15 -17.17 -25.07 46.59
C LYS A 15 -16.35 -23.83 46.37
N SER A 16 -15.43 -23.48 47.28
CA SER A 16 -14.54 -22.32 47.13
C SER A 16 -13.53 -22.49 45.99
N VAL A 17 -12.99 -23.71 45.82
CA VAL A 17 -12.05 -23.99 44.71
C VAL A 17 -12.77 -23.98 43.36
N ILE A 18 -14.01 -24.47 43.26
CA ILE A 18 -14.82 -24.42 42.03
C ILE A 18 -15.15 -22.97 41.65
N TYR A 19 -15.45 -22.10 42.63
CA TYR A 19 -15.72 -20.69 42.36
C TYR A 19 -14.47 -19.93 41.92
N ILE A 20 -13.29 -20.22 42.47
CA ILE A 20 -12.00 -19.60 42.04
C ILE A 20 -11.61 -20.07 40.66
N VAL A 21 -11.77 -21.35 40.31
CA VAL A 21 -11.50 -21.88 38.97
C VAL A 21 -12.48 -21.30 37.94
N ALA A 22 -13.77 -21.14 38.29
CA ALA A 22 -14.77 -20.51 37.43
C ALA A 22 -14.48 -19.00 37.19
N LEU A 23 -14.02 -18.27 38.22
CA LEU A 23 -13.56 -16.88 38.07
C LEU A 23 -12.28 -16.77 37.23
N CYS A 24 -11.31 -17.68 37.37
CA CYS A 24 -10.11 -17.69 36.56
C CYS A 24 -10.39 -18.08 35.09
N LEU A 25 -11.31 -18.99 34.82
CA LEU A 25 -11.77 -19.32 33.47
C LEU A 25 -12.62 -18.20 32.86
N GLY A 26 -13.39 -17.45 33.66
CA GLY A 26 -14.12 -16.27 33.20
C GLY A 26 -13.23 -15.07 32.90
N CYS A 27 -12.07 -14.93 33.56
CA CYS A 27 -11.08 -13.88 33.26
C CYS A 27 -10.18 -14.20 32.05
N LEU A 28 -10.12 -15.45 31.59
CA LEU A 28 -9.40 -15.84 30.38
C LEU A 28 -10.25 -15.71 29.11
N LEU A 29 -11.52 -15.39 29.24
CA LEU A 29 -12.36 -14.86 28.14
C LEU A 29 -12.22 -13.34 28.02
N VAL A 30 -11.01 -12.81 28.20
CA VAL A 30 -10.71 -11.46 27.76
C VAL A 30 -10.86 -11.46 26.24
N ASN A 31 -11.97 -10.86 25.83
CA ASN A 31 -12.27 -10.39 24.50
C ASN A 31 -11.02 -10.05 23.68
N SER A 32 -10.36 -11.02 23.10
CA SER A 32 -9.72 -10.81 21.83
C SER A 32 -10.88 -10.56 20.85
N LYS A 33 -11.33 -9.32 20.70
CA LYS A 33 -12.03 -8.94 19.48
C LYS A 33 -11.11 -9.43 18.38
N ALA A 34 -11.47 -10.56 17.78
CA ALA A 34 -10.80 -11.03 16.58
C ALA A 34 -10.88 -9.84 15.63
N GLU A 35 -9.74 -9.15 15.44
CA GLU A 35 -9.68 -8.04 14.48
C GLU A 35 -10.12 -8.66 13.16
N ALA A 36 -11.25 -8.17 12.63
CA ALA A 36 -11.83 -8.75 11.43
C ALA A 36 -10.75 -8.74 10.33
N LYS A 37 -10.44 -9.92 9.81
CA LYS A 37 -9.50 -10.09 8.70
C LYS A 37 -9.95 -9.18 7.56
N LEU A 38 -9.03 -8.43 6.96
CA LEU A 38 -9.34 -7.57 5.81
C LEU A 38 -10.03 -8.38 4.70
N ASN A 39 -11.08 -7.82 4.13
CA ASN A 39 -11.75 -8.40 2.99
C ASN A 39 -10.83 -8.38 1.76
N LYS A 40 -10.86 -9.44 0.96
CA LYS A 40 -10.21 -9.43 -0.35
C LYS A 40 -10.87 -8.36 -1.23
N LEU A 41 -10.06 -7.58 -1.91
CA LEU A 41 -10.53 -6.49 -2.76
C LEU A 41 -10.69 -6.95 -4.21
N GLN A 42 -11.60 -6.29 -4.90
CA GLN A 42 -11.88 -6.48 -6.32
C GLN A 42 -11.98 -5.12 -7.02
N VAL A 43 -11.75 -5.12 -8.31
CA VAL A 43 -11.99 -3.97 -9.19
C VAL A 43 -13.32 -4.18 -9.90
N LYS A 44 -14.28 -3.27 -9.67
CA LYS A 44 -15.59 -3.28 -10.33
C LYS A 44 -15.81 -1.94 -11.05
N GLY A 45 -15.83 -1.96 -12.37
CA GLY A 45 -15.76 -0.72 -13.16
C GLY A 45 -14.49 0.05 -12.81
N THR A 46 -14.62 1.30 -12.42
CA THR A 46 -13.48 2.16 -12.02
C THR A 46 -13.21 2.14 -10.50
N LYS A 47 -13.86 1.26 -9.73
CA LYS A 47 -13.86 1.26 -8.27
C LYS A 47 -13.15 0.06 -7.68
N VAL A 48 -12.56 0.26 -6.50
CA VAL A 48 -12.16 -0.83 -5.62
C VAL A 48 -13.33 -1.15 -4.69
N VAL A 49 -13.70 -2.43 -4.63
CA VAL A 49 -14.78 -2.93 -3.75
C VAL A 49 -14.30 -4.10 -2.91
N ASP A 50 -14.94 -4.32 -1.77
CA ASP A 50 -14.73 -5.54 -0.97
C ASP A 50 -15.55 -6.72 -1.51
N SER A 51 -15.41 -7.88 -0.88
CA SER A 51 -16.12 -9.11 -1.23
C SER A 51 -17.66 -9.01 -1.14
N LYS A 52 -18.19 -7.96 -0.48
CA LYS A 52 -19.62 -7.65 -0.38
C LYS A 52 -20.06 -6.60 -1.41
N GLY A 53 -19.17 -6.14 -2.28
CA GLY A 53 -19.44 -5.09 -3.27
C GLY A 53 -19.43 -3.66 -2.70
N LYS A 54 -19.05 -3.47 -1.43
CA LYS A 54 -18.94 -2.15 -0.82
C LYS A 54 -17.67 -1.46 -1.31
N GLU A 55 -17.78 -0.20 -1.74
CA GLU A 55 -16.61 0.60 -2.14
C GLU A 55 -15.62 0.78 -0.98
N VAL A 56 -14.35 0.56 -1.29
CA VAL A 56 -13.22 0.74 -0.36
C VAL A 56 -12.24 1.73 -0.95
N GLN A 57 -12.01 2.84 -0.27
CA GLN A 57 -10.96 3.76 -0.66
C GLN A 57 -9.66 3.42 0.09
N LEU A 58 -8.63 3.04 -0.65
CA LEU A 58 -7.30 2.85 -0.10
C LEU A 58 -6.62 4.21 0.06
N LYS A 59 -6.07 4.46 1.25
CA LYS A 59 -5.39 5.70 1.63
C LYS A 59 -4.07 5.31 2.29
N GLY A 60 -2.95 5.72 1.72
CA GLY A 60 -1.70 5.15 2.19
C GLY A 60 -0.47 6.03 2.07
N VAL A 61 0.64 5.41 2.46
CA VAL A 61 1.99 5.95 2.35
C VAL A 61 2.91 4.93 1.69
N SER A 62 3.86 5.40 0.86
CA SER A 62 4.92 4.59 0.29
C SER A 62 6.17 4.67 1.17
N THR A 63 6.89 3.56 1.35
CA THR A 63 8.29 3.65 1.74
C THR A 63 9.06 4.43 0.67
N HIS A 64 10.20 4.99 1.02
CA HIS A 64 11.25 5.29 0.03
C HIS A 64 11.88 3.96 -0.44
N GLY A 65 12.81 4.01 -1.36
CA GLY A 65 13.53 2.80 -1.79
C GLY A 65 14.05 1.97 -0.61
N ILE A 66 13.64 0.72 -0.56
CA ILE A 66 13.93 -0.20 0.57
C ILE A 66 15.45 -0.42 0.72
N ALA A 67 16.23 -0.31 -0.38
CA ALA A 67 17.69 -0.42 -0.32
C ALA A 67 18.33 0.73 0.48
N TRP A 68 17.74 1.93 0.43
CA TRP A 68 18.34 3.14 1.02
C TRP A 68 17.78 3.49 2.39
N PHE A 69 16.51 3.12 2.65
CA PHE A 69 15.82 3.42 3.90
C PHE A 69 15.11 2.17 4.47
N PRO A 70 15.83 1.03 4.63
CA PRO A 70 15.24 -0.23 5.10
C PRO A 70 14.69 -0.14 6.53
N GLU A 71 15.21 0.79 7.33
CA GLU A 71 14.84 0.99 8.73
C GLU A 71 13.40 1.51 8.91
N TYR A 72 12.78 2.10 7.87
CA TYR A 72 11.38 2.51 7.91
C TYR A 72 10.41 1.38 7.60
N VAL A 73 10.88 0.23 7.12
CA VAL A 73 10.08 -0.98 6.96
C VAL A 73 10.02 -1.72 8.31
N ASN A 74 9.17 -1.24 9.21
CA ASN A 74 8.97 -1.87 10.51
C ASN A 74 7.55 -1.66 11.05
N LYS A 75 7.11 -2.56 11.95
CA LYS A 75 5.74 -2.58 12.49
C LYS A 75 5.36 -1.31 13.23
N LYS A 76 6.28 -0.70 14.00
CA LYS A 76 5.99 0.53 14.78
C LYS A 76 5.74 1.72 13.86
N GLN A 77 6.50 1.80 12.77
CA GLN A 77 6.32 2.83 11.74
C GLN A 77 4.94 2.69 11.08
N PHE A 78 4.59 1.49 10.60
CA PHE A 78 3.30 1.23 9.97
C PHE A 78 2.13 1.46 10.93
N ALA A 79 2.25 1.06 12.19
CA ALA A 79 1.24 1.32 13.22
C ALA A 79 1.02 2.83 13.43
N SER A 80 2.08 3.65 13.33
CA SER A 80 1.94 5.10 13.42
C SER A 80 1.15 5.67 12.25
N TRP A 81 1.42 5.22 11.03
CA TRP A 81 0.66 5.64 9.85
C TRP A 81 -0.79 5.18 9.90
N LYS A 82 -1.06 3.94 10.36
CA LYS A 82 -2.43 3.46 10.63
C LYS A 82 -3.16 4.38 11.62
N LYS A 83 -2.49 4.77 12.73
CA LYS A 83 -3.04 5.71 13.71
C LYS A 83 -3.35 7.08 13.12
N PHE A 84 -2.60 7.53 12.13
CA PHE A 84 -2.88 8.77 11.41
C PHE A 84 -4.03 8.66 10.41
N GLY A 85 -4.50 7.45 10.10
CA GLY A 85 -5.64 7.17 9.23
C GLY A 85 -5.31 6.46 7.91
N ALA A 86 -4.06 6.05 7.70
CA ALA A 86 -3.70 5.19 6.56
C ALA A 86 -4.24 3.77 6.77
N ASN A 87 -4.71 3.15 5.68
CA ASN A 87 -5.09 1.74 5.65
C ASN A 87 -4.22 0.92 4.68
N THR A 88 -3.25 1.56 4.03
CA THR A 88 -2.41 0.97 2.98
C THR A 88 -0.96 1.41 3.15
N VAL A 89 -0.02 0.51 2.90
CA VAL A 89 1.41 0.83 2.73
C VAL A 89 1.90 0.29 1.38
N ARG A 90 2.80 1.01 0.74
CA ARG A 90 3.47 0.61 -0.50
C ARG A 90 4.94 0.37 -0.22
N LEU A 91 5.48 -0.74 -0.71
CA LEU A 91 6.85 -1.20 -0.48
C LEU A 91 7.64 -1.02 -1.78
N ALA A 92 8.40 0.06 -1.89
CA ALA A 92 9.13 0.44 -3.09
C ALA A 92 10.46 -0.34 -3.22
N LEU A 93 10.44 -1.42 -4.00
CA LEU A 93 11.64 -2.20 -4.33
C LEU A 93 12.19 -1.73 -5.68
N TYR A 94 13.19 -0.87 -5.66
CA TYR A 94 13.90 -0.43 -6.87
C TYR A 94 14.49 -1.63 -7.62
N SER A 95 14.32 -1.63 -8.92
CA SER A 95 14.62 -2.77 -9.81
C SER A 95 16.00 -2.73 -10.45
N ASP A 96 16.65 -1.55 -10.46
CA ASP A 96 17.97 -1.37 -11.05
C ASP A 96 19.08 -1.60 -10.02
N LYS A 97 20.15 -2.27 -10.45
CA LYS A 97 21.33 -2.53 -9.60
C LYS A 97 22.03 -1.25 -9.15
N SER A 98 22.06 -0.22 -10.00
CA SER A 98 22.63 1.09 -9.65
C SER A 98 21.82 1.84 -8.59
N ASP A 99 20.54 1.46 -8.42
CA ASP A 99 19.66 1.95 -7.37
C ASP A 99 19.62 1.01 -6.14
N GLY A 100 20.60 0.10 -6.05
CA GLY A 100 20.80 -0.78 -4.90
C GLY A 100 19.99 -2.08 -4.94
N PHE A 101 19.43 -2.47 -6.11
CA PHE A 101 18.70 -3.73 -6.21
C PHE A 101 19.55 -4.93 -5.86
N SER A 102 19.02 -5.78 -5.00
CA SER A 102 19.55 -7.11 -4.68
C SER A 102 18.39 -8.04 -4.31
N THR A 103 18.49 -9.30 -4.66
CA THR A 103 17.52 -10.33 -4.25
C THR A 103 17.44 -10.54 -2.74
N SER A 104 18.47 -10.13 -1.97
CA SER A 104 18.44 -10.12 -0.50
C SER A 104 17.35 -9.20 0.05
N LEU A 105 16.97 -8.14 -0.68
CA LEU A 105 15.91 -7.20 -0.31
C LEU A 105 14.50 -7.83 -0.35
N TYR A 106 14.33 -8.97 -1.00
CA TYR A 106 13.06 -9.70 -0.97
C TYR A 106 12.62 -10.03 0.46
N LYS A 107 13.59 -10.35 1.35
CA LYS A 107 13.31 -10.56 2.77
C LYS A 107 12.72 -9.31 3.42
N LYS A 108 13.21 -8.11 3.07
CA LYS A 108 12.68 -6.85 3.59
C LYS A 108 11.26 -6.57 3.08
N VAL A 109 10.96 -6.88 1.82
CA VAL A 109 9.58 -6.84 1.29
C VAL A 109 8.68 -7.80 2.07
N GLU A 110 9.13 -9.03 2.32
CA GLU A 110 8.39 -10.03 3.09
C GLU A 110 8.12 -9.58 4.54
N GLU A 111 9.10 -8.92 5.18
CA GLU A 111 8.91 -8.29 6.50
C GLU A 111 7.83 -7.20 6.45
N GLY A 112 7.86 -6.34 5.43
CA GLY A 112 6.85 -5.30 5.22
C GLY A 112 5.44 -5.87 5.06
N VAL A 113 5.28 -6.93 4.25
CA VAL A 113 4.00 -7.64 4.09
C VAL A 113 3.52 -8.22 5.43
N LYS A 114 4.41 -8.88 6.18
CA LYS A 114 4.11 -9.41 7.51
C LYS A 114 3.57 -8.31 8.44
N TYR A 115 4.28 -7.18 8.55
CA TYR A 115 3.88 -6.10 9.45
C TYR A 115 2.56 -5.44 9.05
N ALA A 116 2.33 -5.23 7.75
CA ALA A 116 1.06 -4.71 7.25
C ALA A 116 -0.09 -5.67 7.56
N THR A 117 0.09 -6.98 7.35
CA THR A 117 -0.90 -8.01 7.64
C THR A 117 -1.24 -8.06 9.13
N GLU A 118 -0.23 -8.06 10.01
CA GLU A 118 -0.41 -8.04 11.46
C GLU A 118 -1.13 -6.78 11.97
N LEU A 119 -1.06 -5.70 11.20
CA LEU A 119 -1.71 -4.44 11.50
C LEU A 119 -3.06 -4.27 10.78
N ASN A 120 -3.57 -5.29 10.09
CA ASN A 120 -4.76 -5.16 9.26
C ASN A 120 -4.68 -3.93 8.33
N MET A 121 -3.62 -3.85 7.52
CA MET A 121 -3.40 -2.87 6.47
C MET A 121 -3.24 -3.59 5.13
N TYR A 122 -3.72 -2.98 4.07
CA TYR A 122 -3.37 -3.41 2.72
C TYR A 122 -1.92 -3.08 2.42
N VAL A 123 -1.30 -3.89 1.56
CA VAL A 123 0.11 -3.71 1.21
C VAL A 123 0.29 -3.87 -0.30
N ILE A 124 0.96 -2.88 -0.90
CA ILE A 124 1.35 -2.89 -2.31
C ILE A 124 2.80 -3.34 -2.37
N ILE A 125 3.05 -4.42 -3.09
CA ILE A 125 4.39 -4.89 -3.43
C ILE A 125 4.74 -4.27 -4.78
N ASP A 126 5.65 -3.29 -4.78
CA ASP A 126 5.99 -2.49 -5.94
C ASP A 126 7.36 -2.86 -6.50
N TRP A 127 7.37 -3.27 -7.77
CA TRP A 127 8.55 -3.38 -8.60
C TRP A 127 8.86 -2.00 -9.18
N HIS A 128 9.74 -1.28 -8.47
CA HIS A 128 9.94 0.15 -8.63
C HIS A 128 10.95 0.45 -9.75
N ILE A 129 10.49 0.38 -11.01
CA ILE A 129 11.31 0.81 -12.14
C ILE A 129 11.38 2.34 -12.17
N LEU A 130 12.55 2.88 -12.42
CA LEU A 130 12.79 4.31 -12.60
C LEU A 130 13.94 4.55 -13.58
N ARG A 131 15.18 4.27 -13.17
CA ARG A 131 16.38 4.44 -14.01
C ARG A 131 16.42 3.45 -15.18
N ASP A 132 15.96 2.24 -14.98
CA ASP A 132 15.81 1.21 -16.00
C ASP A 132 14.72 1.53 -17.05
N GLY A 133 13.89 2.54 -16.82
CA GLY A 133 12.99 3.21 -17.77
C GLY A 133 11.97 2.31 -18.47
N ASN A 134 12.47 1.37 -19.29
CA ASN A 134 11.63 0.41 -19.99
C ASN A 134 11.43 -0.84 -19.11
N PRO A 135 10.17 -1.25 -18.80
CA PRO A 135 9.91 -2.40 -17.94
C PRO A 135 10.43 -3.73 -18.49
N LYS A 136 10.75 -3.81 -19.77
CA LYS A 136 11.38 -4.98 -20.38
C LYS A 136 12.85 -5.16 -19.99
N THR A 137 13.53 -4.10 -19.57
CA THR A 137 14.97 -4.11 -19.21
C THR A 137 15.25 -5.20 -18.17
N ASN A 138 14.51 -5.21 -17.08
CA ASN A 138 14.65 -6.17 -15.98
C ASN A 138 13.49 -7.18 -15.91
N GLN A 139 12.85 -7.50 -17.06
CA GLN A 139 11.64 -8.33 -17.11
C GLN A 139 11.84 -9.75 -16.56
N LYS A 140 13.02 -10.36 -16.73
CA LYS A 140 13.30 -11.69 -16.18
C LYS A 140 13.34 -11.66 -14.65
N GLN A 141 13.97 -10.65 -14.07
CA GLN A 141 14.02 -10.44 -12.61
C GLN A 141 12.63 -10.15 -12.06
N ALA A 142 11.84 -9.29 -12.72
CA ALA A 142 10.46 -9.01 -12.36
C ALA A 142 9.61 -10.29 -12.35
N ALA A 143 9.71 -11.12 -13.39
CA ALA A 143 8.99 -12.38 -13.47
C ALA A 143 9.38 -13.36 -12.33
N SER A 144 10.67 -13.45 -12.00
CA SER A 144 11.16 -14.25 -10.87
C SER A 144 10.61 -13.73 -9.53
N PHE A 145 10.69 -12.41 -9.32
CA PHE A 145 10.17 -11.75 -8.13
C PHE A 145 8.68 -11.99 -7.94
N PHE A 146 7.86 -11.71 -8.96
CA PHE A 146 6.41 -11.90 -8.87
C PHE A 146 6.00 -13.38 -8.79
N THR A 147 6.76 -14.30 -9.39
CA THR A 147 6.56 -15.73 -9.16
C THR A 147 6.68 -16.07 -7.68
N LYS A 148 7.76 -15.60 -7.03
CA LYS A 148 7.99 -15.83 -5.60
C LYS A 148 6.90 -15.18 -4.74
N MET A 149 6.58 -13.91 -4.99
CA MET A 149 5.61 -13.16 -4.19
C MET A 149 4.20 -13.70 -4.37
N ALA A 150 3.75 -13.93 -5.60
CA ALA A 150 2.42 -14.45 -5.87
C ALA A 150 2.22 -15.88 -5.33
N LYS A 151 3.24 -16.76 -5.44
CA LYS A 151 3.19 -18.09 -4.82
C LYS A 151 3.07 -18.01 -3.29
N LYS A 152 3.80 -17.10 -2.65
CA LYS A 152 3.81 -16.96 -1.19
C LYS A 152 2.52 -16.34 -0.66
N TYR A 153 1.93 -15.39 -1.39
CA TYR A 153 0.84 -14.55 -0.90
C TYR A 153 -0.51 -14.80 -1.59
N ALA A 154 -0.64 -15.86 -2.38
CA ALA A 154 -1.87 -16.21 -3.11
C ALA A 154 -3.16 -16.17 -2.27
N ASN A 155 -3.06 -16.58 -1.00
CA ASN A 155 -4.20 -16.67 -0.07
C ASN A 155 -4.33 -15.45 0.86
N TYR A 156 -3.52 -14.42 0.63
CA TYR A 156 -3.59 -13.19 1.42
C TYR A 156 -4.67 -12.27 0.85
N THR A 157 -5.47 -11.70 1.74
CA THR A 157 -6.57 -10.80 1.34
C THR A 157 -6.15 -9.35 1.21
N ASN A 158 -4.94 -9.01 1.66
CA ASN A 158 -4.43 -7.64 1.78
C ASN A 158 -3.24 -7.32 0.87
N VAL A 159 -2.80 -8.25 0.01
CA VAL A 159 -1.66 -8.04 -0.90
C VAL A 159 -2.13 -7.56 -2.26
N ILE A 160 -1.47 -6.54 -2.78
CA ILE A 160 -1.66 -5.91 -4.09
C ILE A 160 -0.29 -5.90 -4.78
N TYR A 161 -0.25 -6.11 -6.08
CA TYR A 161 0.99 -6.14 -6.86
C TYR A 161 1.06 -4.92 -7.77
N GLU A 162 2.10 -4.12 -7.68
CA GLU A 162 2.41 -3.06 -8.65
C GLU A 162 3.58 -3.51 -9.51
N ILE A 163 3.32 -3.77 -10.79
CA ILE A 163 4.26 -4.51 -11.63
C ILE A 163 5.31 -3.65 -12.32
N CYS A 164 5.09 -2.36 -12.38
CA CYS A 164 6.09 -1.38 -12.81
C CYS A 164 5.67 0.02 -12.33
N ASN A 165 6.57 0.68 -11.61
CA ASN A 165 6.34 2.00 -11.02
C ASN A 165 6.16 3.10 -12.08
N GLU A 166 7.24 3.45 -12.78
CA GLU A 166 7.30 4.61 -13.67
C GLU A 166 7.99 4.28 -15.01
N PRO A 167 7.28 3.63 -15.95
CA PRO A 167 7.80 3.49 -17.31
C PRO A 167 8.11 4.85 -17.92
N ASN A 168 9.35 5.01 -18.42
CA ASN A 168 9.85 6.25 -18.96
C ASN A 168 10.86 5.99 -20.10
N SER A 169 11.73 6.96 -20.43
CA SER A 169 12.78 6.80 -21.46
C SER A 169 12.23 6.35 -22.81
N GLY A 170 11.06 6.86 -23.21
CA GLY A 170 10.42 6.52 -24.49
C GLY A 170 9.70 5.18 -24.51
N ALA A 171 9.56 4.48 -23.38
CA ALA A 171 8.73 3.27 -23.30
C ALA A 171 7.27 3.59 -23.62
N THR A 172 6.74 2.93 -24.66
CA THR A 172 5.36 3.16 -25.12
C THR A 172 4.40 2.11 -24.58
N TRP A 173 3.12 2.47 -24.53
CA TRP A 173 2.08 1.54 -24.07
C TRP A 173 2.03 0.26 -24.92
N GLU A 174 1.87 0.40 -26.22
CA GLU A 174 1.63 -0.75 -27.10
C GLU A 174 2.86 -1.64 -27.29
N LYS A 175 4.05 -1.03 -27.46
CA LYS A 175 5.26 -1.78 -27.79
C LYS A 175 5.94 -2.38 -26.57
N ASP A 176 5.86 -1.71 -25.40
CA ASP A 176 6.70 -2.05 -24.26
C ASP A 176 5.87 -2.45 -23.04
N ILE A 177 5.02 -1.55 -22.54
CA ILE A 177 4.36 -1.70 -21.24
C ILE A 177 3.25 -2.75 -21.31
N LYS A 178 2.38 -2.70 -22.30
CA LYS A 178 1.25 -3.62 -22.46
C LYS A 178 1.69 -5.08 -22.64
N PRO A 179 2.70 -5.41 -23.48
CA PRO A 179 3.23 -6.77 -23.56
C PRO A 179 3.90 -7.24 -22.26
N TYR A 180 4.65 -6.37 -21.59
CA TYR A 180 5.22 -6.65 -20.29
C TYR A 180 4.12 -6.95 -19.26
N ALA A 181 3.09 -6.09 -19.19
CA ALA A 181 1.98 -6.25 -18.27
C ALA A 181 1.22 -7.55 -18.48
N LYS A 182 0.94 -7.94 -19.72
CA LYS A 182 0.33 -9.25 -20.06
C LYS A 182 1.16 -10.41 -19.52
N LYS A 183 2.49 -10.34 -19.68
CA LYS A 183 3.40 -11.37 -19.15
C LYS A 183 3.39 -11.41 -17.64
N MET A 184 3.49 -10.28 -16.95
CA MET A 184 3.47 -10.24 -15.47
C MET A 184 2.10 -10.66 -14.94
N TYR A 185 1.01 -10.26 -15.58
CA TYR A 185 -0.33 -10.74 -15.27
C TYR A 185 -0.38 -12.27 -15.29
N SER A 186 0.08 -12.90 -16.37
CA SER A 186 0.10 -14.37 -16.48
C SER A 186 0.96 -15.03 -15.40
N VAL A 187 2.11 -14.43 -15.06
CA VAL A 187 3.00 -14.91 -13.99
C VAL A 187 2.28 -14.90 -12.64
N ILE A 188 1.63 -13.78 -12.30
CA ILE A 188 0.93 -13.62 -11.02
C ILE A 188 -0.31 -14.54 -10.98
N ARG A 189 -1.13 -14.55 -12.03
CA ARG A 189 -2.38 -15.32 -12.11
C ARG A 189 -2.19 -16.84 -12.10
N LYS A 190 -0.98 -17.31 -12.36
CA LYS A 190 -0.63 -18.73 -12.16
C LYS A 190 -0.86 -19.15 -10.69
N TYR A 191 -0.64 -18.24 -9.74
CA TYR A 191 -0.70 -18.52 -8.31
C TYR A 191 -1.83 -17.73 -7.62
N ASP A 192 -1.87 -16.43 -7.74
CA ASP A 192 -2.93 -15.56 -7.18
C ASP A 192 -3.95 -15.21 -8.26
N LYS A 193 -5.12 -15.86 -8.22
CA LYS A 193 -6.18 -15.71 -9.23
C LYS A 193 -6.90 -14.37 -9.16
N GLU A 194 -6.88 -13.69 -8.02
CA GLU A 194 -7.79 -12.58 -7.72
C GLU A 194 -7.11 -11.29 -7.24
N GLY A 195 -5.86 -11.35 -6.76
CA GLY A 195 -5.16 -10.17 -6.24
C GLY A 195 -5.17 -8.99 -7.23
N ILE A 196 -5.33 -7.78 -6.73
CA ILE A 196 -5.27 -6.58 -7.58
C ILE A 196 -3.86 -6.41 -8.13
N ILE A 197 -3.77 -6.12 -9.43
CA ILE A 197 -2.52 -5.80 -10.13
C ILE A 197 -2.60 -4.35 -10.60
N ILE A 198 -1.61 -3.54 -10.24
CA ILE A 198 -1.45 -2.16 -10.69
C ILE A 198 -0.40 -2.15 -11.80
N VAL A 199 -0.71 -1.53 -12.91
CA VAL A 199 0.15 -1.42 -14.09
C VAL A 199 0.57 0.02 -14.26
N GLY A 200 1.86 0.31 -14.28
CA GLY A 200 2.40 1.62 -14.62
C GLY A 200 2.00 2.04 -16.03
N THR A 201 1.84 3.34 -16.24
CA THR A 201 1.47 3.92 -17.53
C THR A 201 2.65 4.69 -18.14
N PRO A 202 2.65 5.06 -19.44
CA PRO A 202 3.77 5.77 -20.03
C PRO A 202 4.07 7.11 -19.36
N ASN A 203 5.27 7.62 -19.62
CA ASN A 203 5.70 8.95 -19.21
C ASN A 203 5.60 9.16 -17.69
N TRP A 204 6.35 8.33 -16.91
CA TRP A 204 6.33 8.33 -15.43
C TRP A 204 4.92 8.15 -14.85
N SER A 205 4.17 7.21 -15.40
CA SER A 205 2.78 6.91 -14.98
C SER A 205 1.84 8.11 -15.04
N GLN A 206 1.98 8.97 -16.08
CA GLN A 206 1.15 10.17 -16.30
C GLN A 206 0.13 10.00 -17.42
N ASP A 207 0.42 9.15 -18.45
CA ASP A 207 -0.36 9.09 -19.67
C ASP A 207 -1.48 8.02 -19.62
N VAL A 208 -2.34 8.14 -18.61
CA VAL A 208 -3.49 7.24 -18.41
C VAL A 208 -4.52 7.33 -19.55
N ASP A 209 -4.61 8.48 -20.22
CA ASP A 209 -5.49 8.71 -21.36
C ASP A 209 -5.07 7.92 -22.61
N ILE A 210 -3.77 7.64 -22.78
CA ILE A 210 -3.27 6.75 -23.82
C ILE A 210 -3.71 5.32 -23.53
N VAL A 211 -3.59 4.88 -22.27
CA VAL A 211 -3.98 3.54 -21.83
C VAL A 211 -5.50 3.33 -21.96
N ALA A 212 -6.29 4.37 -21.67
CA ALA A 212 -7.76 4.30 -21.76
C ALA A 212 -8.25 3.99 -23.18
N LYS A 213 -7.50 4.36 -24.24
CA LYS A 213 -7.85 4.06 -25.62
C LYS A 213 -7.67 2.56 -25.99
N SER A 214 -6.80 1.86 -25.28
CA SER A 214 -6.44 0.46 -25.58
C SER A 214 -5.98 -0.28 -24.31
N PRO A 215 -6.84 -0.44 -23.28
CA PRO A 215 -6.47 -1.10 -22.04
C PRO A 215 -6.16 -2.59 -22.26
N LEU A 216 -5.69 -3.27 -21.22
CA LEU A 216 -5.58 -4.73 -21.22
C LEU A 216 -6.98 -5.35 -21.36
N THR A 217 -7.10 -6.35 -22.21
CA THR A 217 -8.34 -7.12 -22.42
C THR A 217 -8.22 -8.52 -21.83
N ASN A 218 -9.35 -9.14 -21.49
CA ASN A 218 -9.39 -10.48 -20.89
C ASN A 218 -8.61 -10.58 -19.58
N VAL A 219 -8.66 -9.52 -18.79
CA VAL A 219 -8.02 -9.44 -17.46
C VAL A 219 -9.05 -9.04 -16.40
N THR A 220 -8.82 -9.49 -15.17
CA THR A 220 -9.63 -9.15 -14.02
C THR A 220 -8.76 -8.54 -12.93
N ASN A 221 -9.34 -7.65 -12.12
CA ASN A 221 -8.66 -7.01 -10.99
C ASN A 221 -7.36 -6.31 -11.39
N VAL A 222 -7.41 -5.53 -12.47
CA VAL A 222 -6.30 -4.70 -12.93
C VAL A 222 -6.67 -3.23 -12.78
N MET A 223 -5.75 -2.42 -12.29
CA MET A 223 -5.82 -0.96 -12.23
C MET A 223 -4.58 -0.35 -12.89
N TYR A 224 -4.67 0.92 -13.26
CA TYR A 224 -3.60 1.62 -13.95
C TYR A 224 -3.08 2.76 -13.10
N SER A 225 -1.77 2.83 -12.99
CA SER A 225 -1.09 3.81 -12.15
C SER A 225 -1.20 5.22 -12.74
N LEU A 226 -1.53 6.17 -11.88
CA LEU A 226 -1.38 7.60 -12.13
C LEU A 226 -0.47 8.19 -11.06
N HIS A 227 0.61 8.84 -11.50
CA HIS A 227 1.51 9.58 -10.62
C HIS A 227 1.42 11.07 -10.87
N PHE A 228 1.52 11.85 -9.82
CA PHE A 228 1.60 13.29 -9.93
C PHE A 228 2.38 13.92 -8.78
N TYR A 229 3.01 15.05 -9.07
CA TYR A 229 3.62 15.95 -8.11
C TYR A 229 2.95 17.31 -8.29
N ALA A 230 2.16 17.74 -7.29
CA ALA A 230 1.15 18.78 -7.48
C ALA A 230 1.69 20.16 -7.89
N ALA A 231 2.95 20.46 -7.55
CA ALA A 231 3.57 21.72 -7.95
C ALA A 231 4.02 21.76 -9.42
N THR A 232 4.12 20.58 -10.08
CA THR A 232 4.46 20.45 -11.51
C THR A 232 3.25 20.01 -12.33
N HIS A 233 2.54 18.98 -11.86
CA HIS A 233 1.45 18.33 -12.58
C HIS A 233 0.11 18.96 -12.19
N THR A 234 -0.34 19.91 -13.04
CA THR A 234 -1.50 20.77 -12.79
C THR A 234 -2.75 20.30 -13.54
N ASP A 235 -3.54 21.21 -14.10
CA ASP A 235 -4.83 20.88 -14.73
C ASP A 235 -4.65 19.96 -15.96
N TRP A 236 -3.56 20.08 -16.70
CA TRP A 236 -3.28 19.26 -17.88
C TRP A 236 -3.19 17.74 -17.59
N ILE A 237 -2.65 17.30 -16.43
CA ILE A 237 -2.70 15.88 -16.02
C ILE A 237 -4.06 15.55 -15.41
N ARG A 238 -4.69 16.46 -14.65
CA ARG A 238 -6.03 16.22 -14.11
C ARG A 238 -7.08 16.00 -15.21
N GLU A 239 -6.94 16.67 -16.34
CA GLU A 239 -7.80 16.49 -17.52
C GLU A 239 -7.60 15.11 -18.14
N LYS A 240 -6.34 14.65 -18.34
CA LYS A 240 -6.04 13.27 -18.77
C LYS A 240 -6.68 12.25 -17.84
N ALA A 241 -6.48 12.39 -16.52
CA ALA A 241 -7.08 11.52 -15.51
C ALA A 241 -8.61 11.51 -15.58
N THR A 242 -9.22 12.69 -15.68
CA THR A 242 -10.68 12.84 -15.74
C THR A 242 -11.23 12.17 -16.99
N LYS A 243 -10.57 12.34 -18.14
CA LYS A 243 -10.96 11.71 -19.39
C LYS A 243 -10.86 10.19 -19.27
N ALA A 244 -9.73 9.67 -18.83
CA ALA A 244 -9.51 8.23 -18.71
C ALA A 244 -10.54 7.56 -17.77
N ILE A 245 -10.88 8.20 -16.64
CA ILE A 245 -11.92 7.70 -15.73
C ILE A 245 -13.29 7.66 -16.40
N LYS A 246 -13.65 8.72 -17.16
CA LYS A 246 -14.92 8.77 -17.91
C LYS A 246 -14.99 7.69 -18.99
N ASP A 247 -13.84 7.35 -19.60
CA ASP A 247 -13.69 6.29 -20.57
C ASP A 247 -13.67 4.88 -19.91
N GLY A 248 -13.87 4.81 -18.59
CA GLY A 248 -14.01 3.55 -17.84
C GLY A 248 -12.69 2.95 -17.30
N LEU A 249 -11.56 3.67 -17.40
CA LEU A 249 -10.27 3.16 -16.92
C LEU A 249 -10.20 3.18 -15.38
N PRO A 250 -9.97 2.04 -14.71
CA PRO A 250 -9.76 2.00 -13.26
C PRO A 250 -8.36 2.54 -12.89
N ILE A 251 -8.30 3.70 -12.27
CA ILE A 251 -7.06 4.39 -11.90
C ILE A 251 -6.73 4.20 -10.43
N PHE A 252 -5.45 3.92 -10.16
CA PHE A 252 -4.83 3.96 -8.83
C PHE A 252 -3.77 5.05 -8.78
N VAL A 253 -3.89 6.03 -7.90
CA VAL A 253 -2.84 7.00 -7.63
C VAL A 253 -1.82 6.33 -6.69
N SER A 254 -0.93 5.50 -7.24
CA SER A 254 0.00 4.68 -6.44
C SER A 254 1.22 5.45 -5.95
N GLU A 255 1.45 6.64 -6.49
CA GLU A 255 2.44 7.59 -5.98
C GLU A 255 2.01 9.03 -6.23
N PHE A 256 2.18 9.90 -5.23
CA PHE A 256 2.06 11.34 -5.43
C PHE A 256 2.74 12.13 -4.32
N SER A 257 3.08 13.39 -4.61
CA SER A 257 3.51 14.36 -3.61
C SER A 257 2.94 15.75 -3.92
N ILE A 258 3.13 16.68 -2.98
CA ILE A 258 2.63 18.06 -3.09
C ILE A 258 3.70 19.06 -3.55
N CYS A 259 4.91 18.58 -3.79
CA CYS A 259 6.06 19.36 -4.27
C CYS A 259 6.24 19.25 -5.80
N GLU A 260 7.39 19.71 -6.27
CA GLU A 260 7.80 19.56 -7.68
C GLU A 260 8.19 18.12 -8.02
N SER A 261 8.18 17.76 -9.30
CA SER A 261 8.40 16.39 -9.80
C SER A 261 9.79 15.83 -9.51
N THR A 262 10.75 16.67 -9.15
CA THR A 262 12.07 16.25 -8.66
C THR A 262 12.05 15.59 -7.29
N GLY A 263 10.89 15.58 -6.61
CA GLY A 263 10.77 15.19 -5.20
C GLY A 263 11.17 16.29 -4.22
N SER A 264 11.69 17.41 -4.70
CA SER A 264 12.13 18.58 -3.93
C SER A 264 11.42 19.86 -4.42
N GLY A 265 11.96 21.03 -4.06
CA GLY A 265 11.43 22.32 -4.48
C GLY A 265 10.21 22.79 -3.71
N ARG A 266 9.44 23.68 -4.35
CA ARG A 266 8.29 24.32 -3.70
C ARG A 266 7.12 23.36 -3.47
N ILE A 267 6.33 23.64 -2.48
CA ILE A 267 5.04 22.99 -2.20
C ILE A 267 3.91 23.83 -2.83
N ASP A 268 2.98 23.18 -3.51
CA ASP A 268 1.74 23.79 -4.00
C ASP A 268 0.50 23.11 -3.41
N THR A 269 0.09 23.58 -2.24
CA THR A 269 -1.11 23.05 -1.57
C THR A 269 -2.40 23.37 -2.31
N LYS A 270 -2.48 24.48 -3.06
CA LYS A 270 -3.67 24.81 -3.85
C LYS A 270 -3.90 23.81 -4.97
N SER A 271 -2.83 23.47 -5.72
CA SER A 271 -2.89 22.43 -6.75
C SER A 271 -3.13 21.05 -6.12
N ALA A 272 -2.49 20.74 -5.00
CA ALA A 272 -2.71 19.51 -4.27
C ALA A 272 -4.16 19.33 -3.79
N ASP A 273 -4.80 20.40 -3.32
CA ASP A 273 -6.21 20.36 -2.91
C ASP A 273 -7.16 20.14 -4.09
N LYS A 274 -6.84 20.69 -5.30
CA LYS A 274 -7.56 20.35 -6.54
C LYS A 274 -7.44 18.86 -6.87
N TRP A 275 -6.24 18.27 -6.72
CA TRP A 275 -6.02 16.84 -6.89
C TRP A 275 -6.84 16.02 -5.89
N MET A 276 -6.84 16.38 -4.61
CA MET A 276 -7.64 15.67 -3.61
C MET A 276 -9.15 15.82 -3.85
N LYS A 277 -9.61 16.94 -4.43
CA LYS A 277 -11.02 17.10 -4.86
C LYS A 277 -11.37 16.07 -5.94
N LEU A 278 -10.49 15.87 -6.94
CA LEU A 278 -10.66 14.86 -7.97
C LEU A 278 -10.64 13.44 -7.38
N ILE A 279 -9.64 13.12 -6.55
CA ILE A 279 -9.49 11.83 -5.89
C ILE A 279 -10.75 11.48 -5.07
N ARG A 280 -11.29 12.42 -4.30
CA ARG A 280 -12.53 12.22 -3.54
C ARG A 280 -13.75 12.06 -4.43
N LYS A 281 -13.88 12.89 -5.47
CA LYS A 281 -15.01 12.83 -6.43
C LYS A 281 -15.13 11.43 -7.04
N TYR A 282 -14.02 10.86 -7.44
CA TYR A 282 -13.99 9.54 -8.09
C TYR A 282 -13.63 8.40 -7.13
N LYS A 283 -13.44 8.68 -5.82
CA LYS A 283 -13.02 7.72 -4.78
C LYS A 283 -11.79 6.90 -5.19
N LEU A 284 -10.83 7.54 -5.84
CA LEU A 284 -9.60 6.89 -6.26
C LEU A 284 -8.79 6.44 -5.06
N PRO A 285 -8.20 5.25 -5.08
CA PRO A 285 -7.18 4.87 -4.12
C PRO A 285 -5.93 5.73 -4.30
N TYR A 286 -5.22 6.05 -3.21
CA TYR A 286 -4.05 6.91 -3.27
C TYR A 286 -2.99 6.61 -2.23
N VAL A 287 -1.71 6.80 -2.60
CA VAL A 287 -0.54 6.58 -1.73
C VAL A 287 0.43 7.75 -1.87
N GLY A 288 0.72 8.41 -0.75
CA GLY A 288 1.67 9.54 -0.71
C GLY A 288 3.11 9.06 -0.64
N TRP A 289 3.99 9.68 -1.42
CA TRP A 289 5.42 9.50 -1.43
C TRP A 289 6.09 10.52 -0.50
N ASN A 290 7.03 10.21 0.40
CA ASN A 290 7.51 8.90 0.83
C ASN A 290 7.82 8.90 2.34
N VAL A 291 7.82 7.73 2.97
CA VAL A 291 8.22 7.53 4.37
C VAL A 291 9.74 7.43 4.44
N SER A 292 10.39 8.55 4.60
CA SER A 292 11.80 8.70 4.94
C SER A 292 12.04 10.05 5.62
N ASN A 293 13.24 10.25 6.14
CA ASN A 293 13.75 11.52 6.60
C ASN A 293 14.79 12.11 5.63
N LYS A 294 14.78 11.67 4.37
CA LYS A 294 15.63 12.24 3.32
C LYS A 294 15.43 13.74 3.26
N ASN A 295 16.49 14.49 3.05
CA ASN A 295 16.41 15.94 2.92
C ASN A 295 15.83 16.33 1.56
N GLU A 296 14.54 16.07 1.39
CA GLU A 296 13.75 16.44 0.20
C GLU A 296 12.32 16.80 0.63
N THR A 297 11.63 17.58 -0.19
CA THR A 297 10.30 18.13 0.14
C THR A 297 9.21 17.04 0.15
N SER A 298 9.36 16.00 -0.66
CA SER A 298 8.42 14.87 -0.70
C SER A 298 8.47 13.98 0.53
N SER A 299 9.59 13.99 1.28
CA SER A 299 9.71 13.20 2.52
C SER A 299 8.61 13.54 3.51
N LEU A 300 7.94 12.51 4.05
CA LEU A 300 6.85 12.67 5.01
C LEU A 300 7.35 12.94 6.42
N LEU A 301 8.61 12.63 6.72
CA LEU A 301 9.27 12.97 7.98
C LEU A 301 10.21 14.16 7.78
N LYS A 302 10.43 14.92 8.84
CA LYS A 302 11.45 15.97 8.87
C LYS A 302 12.83 15.34 8.70
N SER A 303 13.75 16.00 7.99
CA SER A 303 15.14 15.53 7.85
C SER A 303 15.87 15.39 9.21
N SER A 304 15.49 16.21 10.18
CA SER A 304 15.98 16.13 11.58
C SER A 304 15.37 14.96 12.39
N CYS A 305 14.39 14.23 11.86
CA CYS A 305 13.77 13.13 12.58
C CYS A 305 14.69 11.91 12.59
N LYS A 306 15.20 11.54 13.76
CA LYS A 306 16.01 10.32 13.95
C LYS A 306 15.17 9.07 14.28
N LYS A 307 13.84 9.20 14.37
CA LYS A 307 12.95 8.11 14.77
C LYS A 307 12.52 7.30 13.56
N THR A 308 12.91 6.05 13.53
CA THR A 308 12.54 5.08 12.50
C THR A 308 11.36 4.19 12.90
N GLY A 309 11.04 4.11 14.21
CA GLY A 309 9.90 3.35 14.75
C GLY A 309 8.64 4.19 14.94
N THR A 310 8.19 4.32 16.19
CA THR A 310 6.99 5.12 16.51
C THR A 310 7.21 6.60 16.30
N ILE A 311 6.35 7.24 15.52
CA ILE A 311 6.37 8.67 15.22
C ILE A 311 5.13 9.39 15.76
N LYS A 312 5.27 10.69 16.00
CA LYS A 312 4.20 11.63 16.39
C LYS A 312 4.05 12.71 15.32
N LYS A 313 2.97 13.49 15.34
CA LYS A 313 2.75 14.61 14.41
C LYS A 313 3.92 15.59 14.32
N GLY A 314 4.62 15.85 15.43
CA GLY A 314 5.79 16.73 15.47
C GLY A 314 7.00 16.22 14.67
N ASN A 315 7.05 14.92 14.34
CA ASN A 315 8.09 14.33 13.49
C ASN A 315 7.83 14.53 11.99
N LEU A 316 6.59 14.89 11.61
CA LEU A 316 6.18 15.01 10.21
C LEU A 316 6.70 16.30 9.58
N SER A 317 7.12 16.23 8.33
CA SER A 317 7.39 17.37 7.46
C SER A 317 6.11 18.15 7.14
N LYS A 318 6.20 19.25 6.40
CA LYS A 318 5.03 19.97 5.88
C LYS A 318 4.18 19.06 4.99
N THR A 319 4.81 18.27 4.11
CA THR A 319 4.16 17.28 3.24
C THR A 319 3.44 16.21 4.05
N GLY A 320 4.11 15.62 5.06
CA GLY A 320 3.50 14.62 5.94
C GLY A 320 2.33 15.16 6.75
N GLN A 321 2.44 16.39 7.28
CA GLN A 321 1.35 17.04 8.02
C GLN A 321 0.14 17.32 7.12
N TRP A 322 0.36 17.74 5.87
CA TRP A 322 -0.70 17.93 4.89
C TRP A 322 -1.38 16.59 4.57
N LEU A 323 -0.61 15.53 4.30
CA LEU A 323 -1.12 14.21 3.94
C LEU A 323 -2.04 13.62 5.02
N ILE A 324 -1.64 13.64 6.30
CA ILE A 324 -2.48 13.07 7.37
C ILE A 324 -3.80 13.82 7.58
N LYS A 325 -3.89 15.08 7.15
CA LYS A 325 -5.18 15.81 7.12
C LYS A 325 -6.11 15.25 6.05
N GLN A 326 -5.55 14.75 4.93
CA GLN A 326 -6.37 14.16 3.86
C GLN A 326 -6.94 12.80 4.24
N PHE A 327 -6.24 12.00 5.05
CA PHE A 327 -6.74 10.71 5.53
C PHE A 327 -8.03 10.81 6.35
N LYS A 328 -8.30 11.97 6.94
CA LYS A 328 -9.48 12.22 7.79
C LYS A 328 -10.69 12.74 7.03
N LYS A 329 -10.51 13.10 5.78
CA LYS A 329 -11.58 13.55 4.88
C LYS A 329 -12.06 12.39 4.01
#